data_bd15b6e42e5ca1d69008e1295d63f90e
#
_entry.id   bd15b6e42e5ca1d69008e1295d63f90e
#
_cell.length_a   1.000
_cell.length_b   1.000
_cell.length_c   1.000
_cell.angle_alpha   90.00
_cell.angle_beta   90.00
_cell.angle_gamma   90.00
#
_symmetry.space_group_name_H-M   'P 1'
#
loop_
_entity.id
_entity.type
_entity.pdbx_description
1 polymer ?
#
loop_
_entity_poly.entity_id
_entity_poly.type
_entity_poly.pdbx_seq_one_letter_code
_entity_poly.pdbx_strand_id
1 'polypeptide(L)'
;MVYTASSLALAALEYFVGIPSHLRKPNELPVLTAVAMEVPDHLIDAFNVASLLESYGIPDCRLAGEGWSVGQRSLGLMVPSQVIRREMNILLNPAHPDMPHVQVAVSEPFFFDDRLV
;
A
#
# COMPACT_ATOMS: atom_id res chain seq x y z
N MET A 1 -0.65 -7.66 -7.52
CA MET A 1 0.10 -6.67 -6.71
C MET A 1 -0.64 -6.44 -5.41
N VAL A 2 0.08 -6.43 -4.30
CA VAL A 2 -0.49 -6.19 -2.98
C VAL A 2 -0.09 -4.80 -2.51
N TYR A 3 -1.07 -3.95 -2.20
CA TYR A 3 -0.84 -2.61 -1.68
C TYR A 3 -0.80 -2.65 -0.16
N THR A 4 0.27 -2.14 0.42
CA THR A 4 0.42 -2.02 1.86
C THR A 4 0.82 -0.59 2.24
N ALA A 5 0.73 -0.27 3.51
CA ALA A 5 1.14 1.02 4.04
C ALA A 5 2.18 0.83 5.14
N SER A 6 2.99 1.85 5.38
CA SER A 6 4.03 1.81 6.42
C SER A 6 3.48 1.82 7.84
N SER A 7 2.19 2.13 8.02
CA SER A 7 1.53 2.11 9.32
C SER A 7 0.08 1.67 9.19
N LEU A 8 -0.50 1.17 10.28
CA LEU A 8 -1.92 0.85 10.33
C LEU A 8 -2.80 2.07 10.10
N ALA A 9 -2.42 3.21 10.66
CA ALA A 9 -3.18 4.45 10.51
C ALA A 9 -3.26 4.88 9.04
N LEU A 10 -2.16 4.81 8.30
CA LEU A 10 -2.14 5.13 6.86
C LEU A 10 -2.97 4.12 6.07
N ALA A 11 -2.83 2.84 6.34
CA ALA A 11 -3.63 1.80 5.68
C ALA A 11 -5.13 2.03 5.89
N ALA A 12 -5.54 2.35 7.11
CA ALA A 12 -6.92 2.63 7.44
C ALA A 12 -7.44 3.87 6.69
N LEU A 13 -6.66 4.94 6.64
CA LEU A 13 -7.05 6.17 5.96
C LEU A 13 -7.18 5.96 4.45
N GLU A 14 -6.27 5.22 3.85
CA GLU A 14 -6.32 4.91 2.42
C GLU A 14 -7.53 4.05 2.07
N TYR A 15 -7.85 3.09 2.91
CA TYR A 15 -9.06 2.31 2.75
C TYR A 15 -10.31 3.19 2.87
N PHE A 16 -10.34 4.07 3.89
CA PHE A 16 -11.45 4.98 4.14
C PHE A 16 -11.73 5.89 2.94
N VAL A 17 -10.69 6.46 2.34
CA VAL A 17 -10.82 7.32 1.15
C VAL A 17 -11.45 6.57 -0.02
N GLY A 18 -11.22 5.27 -0.12
CA GLY A 18 -11.83 4.41 -1.16
C GLY A 18 -13.28 4.04 -0.90
N ILE A 19 -13.82 4.29 0.30
CA ILE A 19 -15.22 4.00 0.59
C ILE A 19 -16.11 5.04 -0.13
N PRO A 20 -17.11 4.62 -0.91
CA PRO A 20 -18.04 5.56 -1.54
C PRO A 20 -18.70 6.48 -0.51
N SER A 21 -18.88 7.75 -0.86
CA SER A 21 -19.35 8.77 0.09
C SER A 21 -20.73 8.44 0.70
N HIS A 22 -21.60 7.80 -0.05
CA HIS A 22 -22.93 7.40 0.44
C HIS A 22 -22.89 6.26 1.47
N LEU A 23 -21.76 5.56 1.59
CA LEU A 23 -21.53 4.49 2.58
C LEU A 23 -20.72 4.99 3.79
N ARG A 24 -20.25 6.23 3.78
CA ARG A 24 -19.50 6.81 4.90
C ARG A 24 -20.44 7.36 5.96
N LYS A 25 -21.19 6.47 6.61
CA LYS A 25 -22.16 6.80 7.63
C LYS A 25 -21.90 6.03 8.91
N PRO A 26 -22.28 6.58 10.09
CA PRO A 26 -22.20 5.84 11.34
C PRO A 26 -22.91 4.49 11.21
N ASN A 27 -22.34 3.45 11.81
CA ASN A 27 -22.82 2.08 11.80
C ASN A 27 -22.84 1.38 10.42
N GLU A 28 -22.40 2.05 9.35
CA GLU A 28 -22.30 1.47 8.00
C GLU A 28 -20.85 1.29 7.54
N LEU A 29 -19.87 1.69 8.35
CA LEU A 29 -18.47 1.49 8.05
C LEU A 29 -18.12 -0.01 8.13
N PRO A 30 -17.30 -0.52 7.19
CA PRO A 30 -16.99 -1.94 7.15
C PRO A 30 -16.13 -2.38 8.33
N VAL A 31 -16.32 -3.61 8.76
CA VAL A 31 -15.40 -4.31 9.66
C VAL A 31 -14.37 -5.02 8.81
N LEU A 32 -13.10 -4.80 9.13
CA LEU A 32 -11.97 -5.28 8.36
C LEU A 32 -11.08 -6.19 9.21
N THR A 33 -10.10 -6.80 8.56
CA THR A 33 -9.00 -7.47 9.23
C THR A 33 -7.73 -6.65 9.01
N ALA A 34 -7.10 -6.20 10.09
CA ALA A 34 -5.81 -5.56 10.03
C ALA A 34 -4.73 -6.64 10.02
N VAL A 35 -3.87 -6.61 9.02
CA VAL A 35 -2.77 -7.56 8.86
C VAL A 35 -1.46 -6.79 8.86
N ALA A 36 -0.60 -7.08 9.83
CA ALA A 36 0.76 -6.57 9.85
C ALA A 36 1.70 -7.61 9.27
N MET A 37 2.50 -7.20 8.30
CA MET A 37 3.46 -8.08 7.63
C MET A 37 4.88 -7.60 7.86
N GLU A 38 5.80 -8.54 8.04
CA GLU A 38 7.24 -8.28 8.08
C GLU A 38 7.85 -8.61 6.73
N VAL A 39 8.53 -7.63 6.15
CA VAL A 39 9.22 -7.76 4.87
C VAL A 39 10.67 -7.35 5.08
N PRO A 40 11.66 -8.20 4.73
CA PRO A 40 13.07 -7.82 4.83
C PRO A 40 13.38 -6.56 4.04
N ASP A 41 14.05 -5.59 4.66
CA ASP A 41 14.33 -4.28 4.06
C ASP A 41 15.10 -4.39 2.75
N HIS A 42 16.04 -5.32 2.64
CA HIS A 42 16.85 -5.50 1.44
C HIS A 42 16.07 -6.00 0.23
N LEU A 43 14.84 -6.47 0.42
CA LEU A 43 13.95 -6.91 -0.66
C LEU A 43 13.02 -5.81 -1.17
N ILE A 44 13.14 -4.59 -0.62
CA ILE A 44 12.30 -3.45 -0.96
C ILE A 44 13.17 -2.40 -1.66
N ASP A 45 12.79 -2.05 -2.89
CA ASP A 45 13.42 -0.95 -3.62
C ASP A 45 12.71 0.37 -3.30
N ALA A 46 13.48 1.45 -3.24
CA ALA A 46 12.94 2.78 -3.10
C ALA A 46 12.57 3.33 -4.49
N PHE A 47 11.39 3.93 -4.57
CA PHE A 47 10.89 4.57 -5.76
C PHE A 47 11.41 6.02 -5.84
N ASN A 48 11.97 6.40 -6.99
CA ASN A 48 12.41 7.77 -7.24
C ASN A 48 11.47 8.44 -8.24
N VAL A 49 10.71 9.44 -7.76
CA VAL A 49 9.76 10.19 -8.59
C VAL A 49 10.46 10.88 -9.77
N ALA A 50 11.67 11.41 -9.55
CA ALA A 50 12.43 12.04 -10.61
C ALA A 50 12.80 11.06 -11.72
N SER A 51 13.24 9.86 -11.37
CA SER A 51 13.52 8.81 -12.35
C SER A 51 12.28 8.42 -13.14
N LEU A 52 11.11 8.48 -12.54
CA LEU A 52 9.85 8.16 -13.18
C LEU A 52 9.45 9.21 -14.21
N LEU A 53 9.60 10.48 -13.86
CA LEU A 53 9.36 11.59 -14.77
C LEU A 53 10.28 11.51 -16.00
N GLU A 54 11.54 11.12 -15.80
CA GLU A 54 12.50 10.94 -16.88
C GLU A 54 12.17 9.75 -17.77
N SER A 55 11.74 8.63 -17.18
CA SER A 55 11.52 7.37 -17.91
C SER A 55 10.18 7.31 -18.61
N TYR A 56 9.13 7.88 -18.05
CA TYR A 56 7.76 7.72 -18.54
C TYR A 56 7.04 9.04 -18.85
N GLY A 57 7.61 10.18 -18.47
CA GLY A 57 7.04 11.51 -18.73
C GLY A 57 5.76 11.80 -17.94
N ILE A 58 5.29 10.88 -17.10
CA ILE A 58 4.07 11.00 -16.31
C ILE A 58 4.35 10.54 -14.89
N PRO A 59 4.03 11.36 -13.86
CA PRO A 59 4.16 10.95 -12.46
C PRO A 59 3.00 10.04 -12.07
N ASP A 60 2.81 8.94 -12.77
CA ASP A 60 1.79 7.96 -12.43
C ASP A 60 2.43 6.77 -11.70
N CYS A 61 2.29 6.79 -10.37
CA CYS A 61 2.79 5.72 -9.52
C CYS A 61 2.17 4.36 -9.85
N ARG A 62 0.98 4.35 -10.45
CA ARG A 62 0.29 3.13 -10.83
C ARG A 62 0.98 2.46 -12.02
N LEU A 63 1.30 3.22 -13.06
CA LEU A 63 2.03 2.71 -14.23
C LEU A 63 3.42 2.24 -13.87
N ALA A 64 4.11 2.97 -13.00
CA ALA A 64 5.41 2.57 -12.51
C ALA A 64 5.35 1.25 -11.74
N GLY A 65 4.35 1.09 -10.89
CA GLY A 65 4.13 -0.14 -10.13
C GLY A 65 3.86 -1.33 -11.04
N GLU A 66 3.07 -1.15 -12.10
CA GLU A 66 2.81 -2.20 -13.08
C GLU A 66 4.08 -2.60 -13.83
N GLY A 67 4.87 -1.65 -14.30
CA GLY A 67 6.14 -1.92 -14.97
C GLY A 67 7.14 -2.62 -14.05
N TRP A 68 7.21 -2.21 -12.79
CA TRP A 68 8.02 -2.87 -11.79
C TRP A 68 7.57 -4.31 -11.53
N SER A 69 6.26 -4.54 -11.38
CA SER A 69 5.70 -5.87 -11.14
C SER A 69 6.01 -6.84 -12.27
N VAL A 70 5.87 -6.40 -13.51
CA VAL A 70 6.20 -7.19 -14.70
C VAL A 70 7.69 -7.48 -14.78
N GLY A 71 8.53 -6.51 -14.44
CA GLY A 71 9.98 -6.65 -14.47
C GLY A 71 10.56 -7.52 -13.36
N GLN A 72 9.80 -7.81 -12.31
CA GLN A 72 10.21 -8.64 -11.16
C GLN A 72 11.56 -8.24 -10.53
N ARG A 73 11.87 -6.95 -10.51
CA ARG A 73 13.16 -6.46 -10.00
C ARG A 73 13.36 -6.69 -8.52
N SER A 74 12.29 -6.47 -7.74
CA SER A 74 12.31 -6.64 -6.29
C SER A 74 10.98 -7.19 -5.82
N LEU A 75 10.96 -7.73 -4.62
CA LEU A 75 9.73 -8.16 -3.97
C LEU A 75 8.83 -6.98 -3.67
N GLY A 76 9.40 -5.90 -3.15
CA GLY A 76 8.68 -4.72 -2.72
C GLY A 76 9.19 -3.45 -3.38
N LEU A 77 8.30 -2.48 -3.55
CA LEU A 77 8.60 -1.14 -4.04
C LEU A 77 7.99 -0.12 -3.09
N MET A 78 8.84 0.75 -2.53
CA MET A 78 8.40 1.83 -1.66
C MET A 78 8.02 3.03 -2.51
N VAL A 79 6.78 3.49 -2.40
CA VAL A 79 6.23 4.62 -3.16
C VAL A 79 5.56 5.62 -2.22
N PRO A 80 5.51 6.92 -2.56
CA PRO A 80 4.76 7.89 -1.76
C PRO A 80 3.27 7.59 -1.77
N SER A 81 2.63 7.76 -0.61
CA SER A 81 1.18 7.71 -0.51
C SER A 81 0.55 8.91 -1.22
N GLN A 82 -0.53 8.68 -1.95
CA GLN A 82 -1.30 9.78 -2.56
C GLN A 82 -2.23 10.46 -1.55
N VAL A 83 -2.57 9.78 -0.48
CA VAL A 83 -3.45 10.32 0.57
C VAL A 83 -2.64 11.18 1.54
N ILE A 84 -1.50 10.66 2.02
CA ILE A 84 -0.56 11.39 2.87
C ILE A 84 0.79 11.40 2.18
N ARG A 85 1.09 12.45 1.45
CA ARG A 85 2.23 12.50 0.52
C ARG A 85 3.61 12.34 1.17
N ARG A 86 3.72 12.59 2.46
CA ARG A 86 4.97 12.42 3.22
C ARG A 86 5.15 11.02 3.79
N GLU A 87 4.15 10.18 3.67
CA GLU A 87 4.19 8.80 4.13
C GLU A 87 4.30 7.85 2.95
N MET A 88 4.72 6.64 3.22
CA MET A 88 5.07 5.69 2.16
C MET A 88 4.14 4.49 2.16
N ASN A 89 3.81 4.06 0.96
CA ASN A 89 3.22 2.75 0.71
C ASN A 89 4.30 1.78 0.24
N ILE A 90 4.06 0.50 0.46
CA ILE A 90 4.93 -0.55 -0.04
C ILE A 90 4.08 -1.47 -0.90
N LEU A 91 4.44 -1.57 -2.17
CA LEU A 91 3.81 -2.49 -3.11
C LEU A 91 4.55 -3.81 -3.07
N LEU A 92 3.84 -4.91 -2.92
CA LEU A 92 4.42 -6.25 -2.94
C LEU A 92 3.99 -6.97 -4.23
N ASN A 93 4.94 -7.65 -4.86
CA ASN A 93 4.68 -8.52 -5.99
C ASN A 93 4.54 -9.96 -5.51
N PRO A 94 3.32 -10.50 -5.39
CA PRO A 94 3.12 -11.85 -4.86
C PRO A 94 3.69 -12.95 -5.76
N ALA A 95 3.96 -12.65 -7.03
CA ALA A 95 4.58 -13.58 -7.96
C ALA A 95 6.11 -13.61 -7.86
N HIS A 96 6.71 -12.71 -7.08
CA HIS A 96 8.16 -12.67 -6.92
C HIS A 96 8.66 -13.90 -6.15
N PRO A 97 9.83 -14.48 -6.54
CA PRO A 97 10.40 -15.66 -5.86
C PRO A 97 10.66 -15.47 -4.36
N ASP A 98 10.87 -14.22 -3.91
CA ASP A 98 11.13 -13.88 -2.52
C ASP A 98 9.86 -13.67 -1.68
N MET A 99 8.67 -13.79 -2.28
CA MET A 99 7.41 -13.66 -1.53
C MET A 99 7.32 -14.57 -0.29
N PRO A 100 7.87 -15.79 -0.28
CA PRO A 100 7.87 -16.63 0.92
C PRO A 100 8.61 -16.04 2.13
N HIS A 101 9.44 -15.02 1.94
CA HIS A 101 10.12 -14.32 3.03
C HIS A 101 9.24 -13.30 3.76
N VAL A 102 8.06 -13.00 3.22
CA VAL A 102 7.07 -12.15 3.88
C VAL A 102 6.37 -12.97 4.96
N GLN A 103 6.32 -12.43 6.18
CA GLN A 103 5.70 -13.10 7.32
C GLN A 103 4.58 -12.24 7.88
N VAL A 104 3.45 -12.87 8.22
CA VAL A 104 2.37 -12.22 8.94
C VAL A 104 2.71 -12.19 10.42
N ALA A 105 2.90 -10.99 10.97
CA ALA A 105 3.22 -10.80 12.39
C ALA A 105 1.94 -10.71 13.24
N VAL A 106 0.93 -9.99 12.75
CA VAL A 106 -0.34 -9.76 13.45
C VAL A 106 -1.49 -9.84 12.45
N SER A 107 -2.57 -10.47 12.86
CA SER A 107 -3.85 -10.46 12.14
C SER A 107 -4.95 -10.29 13.17
N GLU A 108 -5.70 -9.19 13.09
CA GLU A 108 -6.71 -8.84 14.08
C GLU A 108 -7.88 -8.09 13.45
N PRO A 109 -9.08 -8.15 14.07
CA PRO A 109 -10.20 -7.34 13.60
C PRO A 109 -9.90 -5.84 13.72
N PHE A 110 -10.38 -5.07 12.75
CA PHE A 110 -10.23 -3.63 12.73
C PHE A 110 -11.59 -2.97 12.54
N PHE A 111 -11.86 -1.96 13.36
CA PHE A 111 -13.11 -1.19 13.34
C PHE A 111 -12.78 0.29 13.17
N PHE A 112 -13.50 0.97 12.26
CA PHE A 112 -13.44 2.41 12.19
C PHE A 112 -14.24 3.03 13.34
N ASP A 113 -13.71 4.11 13.89
CA ASP A 113 -14.46 4.91 14.85
C ASP A 113 -15.53 5.72 14.11
N ASP A 114 -16.79 5.65 14.57
CA ASP A 114 -17.91 6.34 13.93
C ASP A 114 -17.75 7.86 13.93
N ARG A 115 -16.88 8.42 14.77
CA ARG A 115 -16.56 9.86 14.77
C ARG A 115 -15.84 10.32 13.51
N LEU A 116 -15.36 9.40 12.66
CA LEU A 116 -14.79 9.75 11.36
C LEU A 116 -15.85 10.22 10.35
N VAL A 117 -17.10 9.98 10.60
CA VAL A 117 -18.22 10.32 9.68
C VAL A 117 -19.34 11.12 10.33
#